data_a7f6f9d77b7b2d2ec33d66086ed522ac
#
_entry.id   a7f6f9d77b7b2d2ec33d66086ed522ac
#
_cell.length_a   1.000
_cell.length_b   1.000
_cell.length_c   1.000
_cell.angle_alpha   90.00
_cell.angle_beta   90.00
_cell.angle_gamma   90.00
#
_symmetry.space_group_name_H-M   'P 1'
#
loop_
_entity.id
_entity.type
_entity.pdbx_description
1 polymer ?
#
loop_
_entity_poly.entity_id
_entity_poly.type
_entity_poly.pdbx_seq_one_letter_code
_entity_poly.pdbx_strand_id
1 'polypeptide(L)'
;MQAITTHLWFDKEANEAAALYTSIFKDSKIKNTATLHNTPSGTVDLLTIELLGQEFRLINAGPLFKFTPAVSFLVACDTKEEVEALWNELAKGGSALIELGEYPFSEKYGWTQDRYGLSWQVMFMGDRKIEQKITPTLMFVGEQCGKAEEAIKFYASVFHDAKIGHILRYGKGEKPDKEGTIKHAGVSLEGESFAVMDSARAHNFTFNEAISFMVHCDTQEQIDYFWSKLSADPTAEQCGWLKDKFGLSWQIVPTVMDEMLSDKDQSKLARVTEAFLKMRKFDIAKLKEAYGQARSAA
;
A
#
# COMPACT_ATOMS: atom_id res chain seq x y z
N MET A 1 16.22 0.62 -5.24
CA MET A 1 14.76 0.33 -5.42
C MET A 1 14.16 0.23 -4.04
N GLN A 2 12.97 0.76 -3.82
CA GLN A 2 12.22 0.60 -2.58
C GLN A 2 11.86 -0.87 -2.41
N ALA A 3 12.17 -1.47 -1.26
CA ALA A 3 11.98 -2.92 -1.07
C ALA A 3 10.50 -3.30 -0.94
N ILE A 4 9.69 -2.40 -0.34
CA ILE A 4 8.24 -2.56 -0.22
C ILE A 4 7.57 -1.32 -0.81
N THR A 5 6.73 -1.50 -1.84
CA THR A 5 6.03 -0.40 -2.52
C THR A 5 4.53 -0.51 -2.28
N THR A 6 3.86 0.60 -1.99
CA THR A 6 2.40 0.64 -1.89
C THR A 6 1.75 0.51 -3.27
N HIS A 7 0.75 -0.36 -3.37
CA HIS A 7 -0.07 -0.52 -4.57
C HIS A 7 -1.53 -0.14 -4.28
N LEU A 8 -2.12 0.63 -5.19
CA LEU A 8 -3.47 1.20 -5.09
C LEU A 8 -4.33 0.73 -6.26
N TRP A 9 -5.45 0.08 -5.95
CA TRP A 9 -6.42 -0.40 -6.92
C TRP A 9 -7.54 0.62 -7.09
N PHE A 10 -7.67 1.19 -8.29
CA PHE A 10 -8.76 2.09 -8.67
C PHE A 10 -9.73 1.37 -9.62
N ASP A 11 -10.99 1.81 -9.63
CA ASP A 11 -11.94 1.39 -10.66
C ASP A 11 -11.46 1.88 -12.04
N LYS A 12 -11.37 3.17 -12.23
CA LYS A 12 -10.96 3.82 -13.49
C LYS A 12 -10.22 5.15 -13.28
N GLU A 13 -10.03 5.58 -12.04
CA GLU A 13 -9.58 6.92 -11.69
C GLU A 13 -8.06 7.03 -11.46
N ALA A 14 -7.27 5.96 -11.67
CA ALA A 14 -5.83 5.95 -11.34
C ALA A 14 -5.06 7.07 -12.04
N ASN A 15 -5.37 7.38 -13.31
CA ASN A 15 -4.72 8.47 -14.06
C ASN A 15 -5.05 9.84 -13.46
N GLU A 16 -6.32 10.08 -13.10
CA GLU A 16 -6.78 11.32 -12.47
C GLU A 16 -6.19 11.47 -11.07
N ALA A 17 -6.21 10.39 -10.28
CA ALA A 17 -5.62 10.34 -8.95
C ALA A 17 -4.10 10.60 -8.98
N ALA A 18 -3.38 9.98 -9.92
CA ALA A 18 -1.95 10.23 -10.10
C ALA A 18 -1.65 11.70 -10.41
N ALA A 19 -2.44 12.32 -11.31
CA ALA A 19 -2.31 13.74 -11.63
C ALA A 19 -2.61 14.63 -10.42
N LEU A 20 -3.66 14.35 -9.66
CA LEU A 20 -3.99 15.07 -8.44
C LEU A 20 -2.85 14.96 -7.42
N TYR A 21 -2.45 13.74 -7.05
CA TYR A 21 -1.46 13.54 -6.00
C TYR A 21 -0.11 14.18 -6.36
N THR A 22 0.35 14.01 -7.61
CA THR A 22 1.60 14.64 -8.05
C THR A 22 1.53 16.17 -8.16
N SER A 23 0.33 16.75 -8.20
CA SER A 23 0.15 18.21 -8.19
C SER A 23 0.12 18.83 -6.79
N ILE A 24 -0.36 18.08 -5.77
CA ILE A 24 -0.52 18.59 -4.40
C ILE A 24 0.65 18.27 -3.49
N PHE A 25 1.34 17.14 -3.71
CA PHE A 25 2.55 16.79 -2.98
C PHE A 25 3.79 17.38 -3.67
N LYS A 26 4.63 18.07 -2.89
CA LYS A 26 5.89 18.64 -3.39
C LYS A 26 6.84 17.55 -3.89
N ASP A 27 7.73 17.89 -4.81
CA ASP A 27 8.76 16.99 -5.33
C ASP A 27 8.21 15.62 -5.77
N SER A 28 7.04 15.66 -6.42
CA SER A 28 6.29 14.47 -6.83
C SER A 28 6.12 14.44 -8.35
N LYS A 29 6.04 13.23 -8.91
CA LYS A 29 5.96 13.04 -10.38
C LYS A 29 5.38 11.69 -10.75
N ILE A 30 4.81 11.61 -11.95
CA ILE A 30 4.53 10.34 -12.61
C ILE A 30 5.85 9.85 -13.24
N LYS A 31 6.33 8.68 -12.80
CA LYS A 31 7.60 8.08 -13.28
C LYS A 31 7.40 7.24 -14.53
N ASN A 32 6.34 6.47 -14.58
CA ASN A 32 6.06 5.55 -15.67
C ASN A 32 4.56 5.29 -15.82
N THR A 33 4.15 5.00 -17.04
CA THR A 33 2.80 4.50 -17.35
C THR A 33 2.94 3.37 -18.36
N ALA A 34 2.28 2.25 -18.11
CA ALA A 34 2.19 1.11 -19.01
C ALA A 34 0.71 0.69 -19.15
N THR A 35 0.34 0.25 -20.34
CA THR A 35 -1.02 -0.24 -20.62
C THR A 35 -0.95 -1.71 -20.95
N LEU A 36 -1.68 -2.52 -20.19
CA LEU A 36 -1.83 -3.95 -20.41
C LEU A 36 -3.15 -4.23 -21.11
N HIS A 37 -3.11 -5.07 -22.11
CA HIS A 37 -4.28 -5.51 -22.86
C HIS A 37 -4.63 -6.97 -22.53
N ASN A 38 -5.88 -7.34 -22.80
CA ASN A 38 -6.36 -8.72 -22.62
C ASN A 38 -6.24 -9.25 -21.18
N THR A 39 -6.35 -8.37 -20.18
CA THR A 39 -6.47 -8.78 -18.79
C THR A 39 -7.91 -9.18 -18.45
N PRO A 40 -8.17 -9.86 -17.32
CA PRO A 40 -9.55 -10.13 -16.87
C PRO A 40 -10.41 -8.87 -16.71
N SER A 41 -9.80 -7.72 -16.42
CA SER A 41 -10.46 -6.41 -16.35
C SER A 41 -10.45 -5.65 -17.69
N GLY A 42 -10.08 -6.30 -18.79
CA GLY A 42 -9.96 -5.69 -20.12
C GLY A 42 -8.59 -5.01 -20.31
N THR A 43 -8.60 -3.75 -20.77
CA THR A 43 -7.39 -2.93 -20.83
C THR A 43 -7.22 -2.22 -19.51
N VAL A 44 -6.03 -2.33 -18.90
CA VAL A 44 -5.69 -1.69 -17.62
C VAL A 44 -4.47 -0.81 -17.76
N ASP A 45 -4.48 0.35 -17.12
CA ASP A 45 -3.31 1.21 -16.99
C ASP A 45 -2.61 0.95 -15.67
N LEU A 46 -1.29 0.78 -15.74
CA LEU A 46 -0.38 0.69 -14.61
C LEU A 46 0.40 2.00 -14.55
N LEU A 47 0.35 2.68 -13.41
CA LEU A 47 1.11 3.89 -13.20
C LEU A 47 2.09 3.70 -12.05
N THR A 48 3.28 4.25 -12.21
CA THR A 48 4.24 4.43 -11.13
C THR A 48 4.36 5.92 -10.85
N ILE A 49 4.05 6.33 -9.64
CA ILE A 49 4.25 7.71 -9.19
C ILE A 49 5.23 7.75 -8.02
N GLU A 50 5.88 8.89 -7.86
CA GLU A 50 6.71 9.21 -6.72
C GLU A 50 6.08 10.39 -5.98
N LEU A 51 5.77 10.21 -4.70
CA LEU A 51 5.22 11.23 -3.81
C LEU A 51 6.20 11.43 -2.65
N LEU A 52 6.74 12.64 -2.50
CA LEU A 52 7.68 12.99 -1.42
C LEU A 52 8.84 11.98 -1.27
N GLY A 53 9.34 11.46 -2.41
CA GLY A 53 10.44 10.49 -2.47
C GLY A 53 10.04 9.03 -2.28
N GLN A 54 8.76 8.71 -2.10
CA GLN A 54 8.25 7.35 -1.99
C GLN A 54 7.50 6.93 -3.26
N GLU A 55 7.71 5.69 -3.68
CA GLU A 55 7.07 5.12 -4.87
C GLU A 55 5.72 4.50 -4.53
N PHE A 56 4.74 4.76 -5.38
CA PHE A 56 3.43 4.15 -5.37
C PHE A 56 3.12 3.56 -6.75
N ARG A 57 2.47 2.40 -6.75
CA ARG A 57 1.94 1.77 -7.96
C ARG A 57 0.43 1.90 -7.97
N LEU A 58 -0.14 2.36 -9.07
CA LEU A 58 -1.57 2.53 -9.24
C LEU A 58 -2.04 1.68 -10.43
N ILE A 59 -3.24 1.12 -10.32
CA ILE A 59 -3.87 0.36 -11.40
C ILE A 59 -5.33 0.77 -11.59
N ASN A 60 -5.78 0.87 -12.84
CA ASN A 60 -7.19 0.90 -13.21
C ASN A 60 -7.66 -0.52 -13.53
N ALA A 61 -8.34 -1.19 -12.61
CA ALA A 61 -8.68 -2.60 -12.78
C ALA A 61 -10.15 -2.94 -12.46
N GLY A 62 -11.01 -1.94 -12.46
CA GLY A 62 -12.45 -2.09 -12.28
C GLY A 62 -12.91 -2.02 -10.82
N PRO A 63 -14.24 -2.07 -10.58
CA PRO A 63 -14.87 -1.72 -9.30
C PRO A 63 -14.85 -2.86 -8.26
N LEU A 64 -13.97 -3.86 -8.42
CA LEU A 64 -13.95 -5.06 -7.58
C LEU A 64 -13.64 -4.74 -6.11
N PHE A 65 -12.70 -3.83 -5.88
CA PHE A 65 -12.28 -3.43 -4.54
C PHE A 65 -12.47 -1.92 -4.35
N LYS A 66 -12.69 -1.51 -3.09
CA LYS A 66 -12.82 -0.10 -2.70
C LYS A 66 -11.91 0.20 -1.53
N PHE A 67 -11.30 1.36 -1.54
CA PHE A 67 -10.49 1.83 -0.42
C PHE A 67 -11.32 1.89 0.88
N THR A 68 -10.67 1.57 1.97
CA THR A 68 -11.24 1.66 3.31
C THR A 68 -10.24 2.30 4.27
N PRO A 69 -10.70 2.91 5.37
CA PRO A 69 -9.81 3.47 6.37
C PRO A 69 -8.99 2.43 7.17
N ALA A 70 -9.16 1.13 6.91
CA ALA A 70 -8.31 0.10 7.51
C ALA A 70 -6.83 0.29 7.16
N VAL A 71 -6.55 0.84 5.96
CA VAL A 71 -5.22 1.35 5.62
C VAL A 71 -5.37 2.83 5.27
N SER A 72 -4.58 3.68 5.91
CA SER A 72 -4.48 5.11 5.64
C SER A 72 -3.02 5.53 5.51
N PHE A 73 -2.76 6.72 4.98
CA PHE A 73 -1.43 7.26 4.79
C PHE A 73 -1.24 8.51 5.65
N LEU A 74 -0.37 8.41 6.65
CA LEU A 74 0.02 9.56 7.47
C LEU A 74 1.08 10.38 6.74
N VAL A 75 0.73 11.62 6.39
CA VAL A 75 1.63 12.60 5.80
C VAL A 75 2.21 13.46 6.91
N ALA A 76 3.52 13.36 7.11
CA ALA A 76 4.27 14.13 8.09
C ALA A 76 4.68 15.49 7.49
N CYS A 77 4.10 16.58 8.01
CA CYS A 77 4.30 17.94 7.54
C CYS A 77 5.27 18.72 8.47
N ASP A 78 6.11 19.54 7.87
CA ASP A 78 7.08 20.37 8.60
C ASP A 78 6.43 21.63 9.16
N THR A 79 5.32 22.11 8.57
CA THR A 79 4.62 23.33 9.00
C THR A 79 3.10 23.11 9.08
N LYS A 80 2.42 23.98 9.84
CA LYS A 80 0.94 23.96 9.93
C LYS A 80 0.28 24.41 8.63
N GLU A 81 0.92 25.29 7.89
CA GLU A 81 0.47 25.78 6.57
C GLU A 81 0.50 24.64 5.55
N GLU A 82 1.52 23.77 5.61
CA GLU A 82 1.58 22.58 4.76
C GLU A 82 0.42 21.63 5.08
N VAL A 83 0.10 21.41 6.37
CA VAL A 83 -1.06 20.61 6.79
C VAL A 83 -2.36 21.18 6.23
N GLU A 84 -2.57 22.51 6.34
CA GLU A 84 -3.78 23.18 5.84
C GLU A 84 -3.90 23.08 4.32
N ALA A 85 -2.81 23.28 3.60
CA ALA A 85 -2.79 23.19 2.15
C ALA A 85 -3.15 21.80 1.66
N LEU A 86 -2.51 20.75 2.23
CA LEU A 86 -2.81 19.35 1.88
C LEU A 86 -4.23 18.94 2.29
N TRP A 87 -4.67 19.33 3.48
CA TRP A 87 -6.04 19.07 3.93
C TRP A 87 -7.08 19.61 2.97
N ASN A 88 -6.94 20.88 2.56
CA ASN A 88 -7.89 21.54 1.69
C ASN A 88 -8.04 20.84 0.33
N GLU A 89 -6.95 20.32 -0.21
CA GLU A 89 -6.99 19.59 -1.49
C GLU A 89 -7.47 18.15 -1.34
N LEU A 90 -7.01 17.42 -0.30
CA LEU A 90 -7.38 16.03 -0.06
C LEU A 90 -8.84 15.88 0.39
N ALA A 91 -9.33 16.79 1.23
CA ALA A 91 -10.71 16.73 1.70
C ALA A 91 -11.74 17.18 0.65
N LYS A 92 -11.30 17.82 -0.44
CA LYS A 92 -12.18 18.36 -1.49
C LYS A 92 -12.87 17.24 -2.26
N GLY A 93 -14.19 17.16 -2.10
CA GLY A 93 -15.02 16.11 -2.71
C GLY A 93 -14.94 14.77 -1.98
N GLY A 94 -14.29 14.73 -0.85
CA GLY A 94 -14.16 13.59 0.05
C GLY A 94 -14.99 13.75 1.33
N SER A 95 -14.54 13.10 2.40
CA SER A 95 -15.22 13.17 3.71
C SER A 95 -14.21 13.15 4.85
N ALA A 96 -14.36 14.09 5.80
CA ALA A 96 -13.55 14.09 7.01
C ALA A 96 -13.92 12.90 7.93
N LEU A 97 -12.91 12.17 8.38
CA LEU A 97 -13.02 11.12 9.39
C LEU A 97 -12.69 11.70 10.79
N ILE A 98 -11.72 12.60 10.83
CA ILE A 98 -11.38 13.43 11.98
C ILE A 98 -11.10 14.83 11.43
N GLU A 99 -11.86 15.82 11.89
CA GLU A 99 -11.75 17.20 11.41
C GLU A 99 -10.34 17.77 11.64
N LEU A 100 -9.93 18.70 10.77
CA LEU A 100 -8.69 19.42 10.96
C LEU A 100 -8.73 20.27 12.24
N GLY A 101 -7.81 20.03 13.16
CA GLY A 101 -7.80 20.72 14.43
C GLY A 101 -6.55 20.47 15.25
N GLU A 102 -6.58 20.95 16.50
CA GLU A 102 -5.56 20.67 17.51
C GLU A 102 -5.96 19.44 18.33
N TYR A 103 -5.01 18.55 18.56
CA TYR A 103 -5.21 17.30 19.29
C TYR A 103 -4.07 17.10 20.30
N PRO A 104 -4.26 16.31 21.39
CA PRO A 104 -3.21 16.14 22.41
C PRO A 104 -1.87 15.62 21.89
N PHE A 105 -1.83 15.03 20.69
CA PHE A 105 -0.63 14.47 20.07
C PHE A 105 -0.05 15.32 18.94
N SER A 106 -0.78 16.34 18.46
CA SER A 106 -0.30 17.27 17.43
C SER A 106 -1.09 18.57 17.46
N GLU A 107 -0.38 19.70 17.35
CA GLU A 107 -1.01 21.03 17.27
C GLU A 107 -1.84 21.24 15.98
N LYS A 108 -1.65 20.39 14.96
CA LYS A 108 -2.45 20.41 13.74
C LYS A 108 -2.51 19.01 13.14
N TYR A 109 -3.68 18.42 13.10
CA TYR A 109 -3.93 17.08 12.57
C TYR A 109 -5.32 17.00 11.98
N GLY A 110 -5.46 16.22 10.93
CA GLY A 110 -6.76 15.86 10.36
C GLY A 110 -6.68 14.51 9.66
N TRP A 111 -7.82 13.81 9.55
CA TRP A 111 -7.95 12.54 8.86
C TRP A 111 -9.13 12.59 7.91
N THR A 112 -8.90 12.40 6.62
CA THR A 112 -9.93 12.46 5.58
C THR A 112 -9.84 11.27 4.63
N GLN A 113 -10.96 10.91 4.02
CA GLN A 113 -10.97 10.18 2.76
C GLN A 113 -11.06 11.22 1.64
N ASP A 114 -10.23 11.04 0.61
CA ASP A 114 -10.32 11.88 -0.57
C ASP A 114 -11.51 11.48 -1.48
N ARG A 115 -11.67 12.19 -2.60
CA ARG A 115 -12.76 11.95 -3.56
C ARG A 115 -12.77 10.55 -4.17
N TYR A 116 -11.66 9.82 -4.09
CA TYR A 116 -11.53 8.43 -4.55
C TYR A 116 -11.73 7.42 -3.41
N GLY A 117 -11.92 7.91 -2.18
CA GLY A 117 -12.06 7.09 -0.97
C GLY A 117 -10.74 6.67 -0.34
N LEU A 118 -9.58 7.09 -0.89
CA LEU A 118 -8.29 6.83 -0.28
C LEU A 118 -8.14 7.64 1.01
N SER A 119 -7.61 7.01 2.05
CA SER A 119 -7.62 7.55 3.41
C SER A 119 -6.27 8.21 3.76
N TRP A 120 -6.31 9.51 4.07
CA TRP A 120 -5.15 10.34 4.34
C TRP A 120 -5.22 10.97 5.73
N GLN A 121 -4.12 10.90 6.46
CA GLN A 121 -3.90 11.63 7.71
C GLN A 121 -2.86 12.71 7.43
N VAL A 122 -3.12 13.95 7.77
CA VAL A 122 -2.15 15.05 7.66
C VAL A 122 -1.79 15.55 9.03
N MET A 123 -0.50 15.64 9.35
CA MET A 123 -0.04 15.92 10.71
C MET A 123 1.16 16.84 10.75
N PHE A 124 1.05 17.92 11.51
CA PHE A 124 2.18 18.74 11.87
C PHE A 124 3.09 18.01 12.88
N MET A 125 4.34 17.86 12.51
CA MET A 125 5.29 17.09 13.32
C MET A 125 5.95 17.90 14.44
N GLY A 126 5.94 19.24 14.38
CA GLY A 126 6.69 20.07 15.31
C GLY A 126 8.18 19.75 15.25
N ASP A 127 8.81 19.60 16.42
CA ASP A 127 10.25 19.27 16.53
C ASP A 127 10.57 17.78 16.34
N ARG A 128 9.56 16.96 16.04
CA ARG A 128 9.77 15.50 15.82
C ARG A 128 10.51 15.26 14.52
N LYS A 129 11.54 14.41 14.59
CA LYS A 129 12.27 13.98 13.39
C LYS A 129 11.34 13.23 12.44
N ILE A 130 11.32 13.65 11.19
CA ILE A 130 10.62 12.97 10.12
C ILE A 130 11.61 12.02 9.43
N GLU A 131 11.40 10.72 9.59
CA GLU A 131 12.22 9.69 8.93
C GLU A 131 11.63 9.28 7.59
N GLN A 132 10.29 9.32 7.49
CA GLN A 132 9.52 9.01 6.29
C GLN A 132 8.36 10.00 6.17
N LYS A 133 8.15 10.57 4.99
CA LYS A 133 7.14 11.62 4.77
C LYS A 133 5.71 11.07 4.69
N ILE A 134 5.53 9.88 4.10
CA ILE A 134 4.23 9.22 4.00
C ILE A 134 4.34 7.84 4.64
N THR A 135 3.65 7.62 5.75
CA THR A 135 3.69 6.36 6.51
C THR A 135 2.35 5.63 6.40
N PRO A 136 2.30 4.44 5.79
CA PRO A 136 1.11 3.60 5.84
C PRO A 136 0.73 3.28 7.28
N THR A 137 -0.54 3.47 7.63
CA THR A 137 -1.10 3.16 8.95
C THR A 137 -2.10 2.03 8.81
N LEU A 138 -1.84 0.91 9.49
CA LEU A 138 -2.65 -0.30 9.51
C LEU A 138 -3.55 -0.28 10.73
N MET A 139 -4.87 -0.25 10.55
CA MET A 139 -5.84 -0.24 11.64
C MET A 139 -6.55 -1.60 11.71
N PHE A 140 -6.28 -2.33 12.78
CA PHE A 140 -6.88 -3.63 13.07
C PHE A 140 -8.24 -3.44 13.72
N VAL A 141 -9.30 -3.83 13.01
CA VAL A 141 -10.71 -3.61 13.38
C VAL A 141 -11.51 -4.91 13.34
N GLY A 142 -12.72 -4.90 13.91
CA GLY A 142 -13.62 -6.05 13.90
C GLY A 142 -12.96 -7.31 14.47
N GLU A 143 -12.94 -8.41 13.74
CA GLU A 143 -12.33 -9.68 14.15
C GLU A 143 -10.80 -9.62 14.28
N GLN A 144 -10.16 -8.61 13.68
CA GLN A 144 -8.73 -8.39 13.76
C GLN A 144 -8.34 -7.45 14.90
N CYS A 145 -9.31 -6.78 15.55
CA CYS A 145 -9.06 -5.89 16.69
C CYS A 145 -8.37 -6.63 17.84
N GLY A 146 -7.30 -6.04 18.37
CA GLY A 146 -6.43 -6.62 19.39
C GLY A 146 -5.29 -7.48 18.87
N LYS A 147 -5.17 -7.66 17.54
CA LYS A 147 -4.09 -8.44 16.91
C LYS A 147 -2.93 -7.59 16.39
N ALA A 148 -2.97 -6.26 16.54
CA ALA A 148 -1.92 -5.37 16.06
C ALA A 148 -0.53 -5.74 16.59
N GLU A 149 -0.40 -6.09 17.87
CA GLU A 149 0.88 -6.53 18.44
C GLU A 149 1.36 -7.88 17.89
N GLU A 150 0.44 -8.82 17.69
CA GLU A 150 0.77 -10.10 17.04
C GLU A 150 1.26 -9.87 15.60
N ALA A 151 0.60 -8.96 14.87
CA ALA A 151 0.98 -8.61 13.51
C ALA A 151 2.39 -7.99 13.44
N ILE A 152 2.69 -7.02 14.30
CA ILE A 152 4.03 -6.43 14.38
C ILE A 152 5.10 -7.49 14.62
N LYS A 153 4.88 -8.40 15.58
CA LYS A 153 5.83 -9.49 15.88
C LYS A 153 5.95 -10.47 14.72
N PHE A 154 4.85 -10.77 14.05
CA PHE A 154 4.84 -11.65 12.89
C PHE A 154 5.63 -11.02 11.74
N TYR A 155 5.34 -9.79 11.35
CA TYR A 155 6.08 -9.12 10.28
C TYR A 155 7.58 -8.98 10.62
N ALA A 156 7.90 -8.63 11.86
CA ALA A 156 9.30 -8.57 12.30
C ALA A 156 10.01 -9.94 12.26
N SER A 157 9.28 -11.05 12.27
CA SER A 157 9.86 -12.39 12.11
C SER A 157 10.00 -12.83 10.65
N VAL A 158 9.29 -12.17 9.73
CA VAL A 158 9.27 -12.50 8.29
C VAL A 158 10.27 -11.66 7.51
N PHE A 159 10.33 -10.35 7.80
CA PHE A 159 11.21 -9.41 7.11
C PHE A 159 12.60 -9.36 7.77
N HIS A 160 13.67 -9.40 6.97
CA HIS A 160 15.04 -9.53 7.50
C HIS A 160 15.53 -8.23 8.17
N ASP A 161 15.30 -7.06 7.55
CA ASP A 161 15.57 -5.76 8.19
C ASP A 161 14.27 -5.19 8.77
N ALA A 162 13.90 -5.71 9.95
CA ALA A 162 12.73 -5.26 10.67
C ALA A 162 13.11 -4.68 12.03
N LYS A 163 12.47 -3.55 12.38
CA LYS A 163 12.68 -2.89 13.68
C LYS A 163 11.33 -2.52 14.27
N ILE A 164 11.07 -3.00 15.48
CA ILE A 164 9.90 -2.58 16.25
C ILE A 164 10.28 -1.26 16.94
N GLY A 165 9.54 -0.21 16.63
CA GLY A 165 9.72 1.12 17.19
C GLY A 165 8.96 1.32 18.51
N HIS A 166 8.42 2.53 18.69
CA HIS A 166 7.60 2.83 19.88
C HIS A 166 6.31 2.04 19.88
N ILE A 167 5.82 1.71 21.07
CA ILE A 167 4.52 1.09 21.31
C ILE A 167 3.79 1.91 22.36
N LEU A 168 2.67 2.51 21.97
CA LEU A 168 1.72 3.15 22.86
C LEU A 168 0.50 2.25 22.99
N ARG A 169 0.05 2.01 24.24
CA ARG A 169 -1.09 1.14 24.51
C ARG A 169 -2.28 1.93 25.04
N TYR A 170 -3.47 1.42 24.81
CA TYR A 170 -4.66 1.91 25.49
C TYR A 170 -4.56 1.68 26.99
N GLY A 171 -4.87 2.73 27.75
CA GLY A 171 -4.90 2.71 29.22
C GLY A 171 -6.23 2.24 29.78
N LYS A 172 -6.28 2.19 31.11
CA LYS A 172 -7.51 1.86 31.83
C LYS A 172 -8.60 2.92 31.56
N GLY A 173 -9.78 2.46 31.12
CA GLY A 173 -10.95 3.33 30.93
C GLY A 173 -11.03 4.01 29.55
N GLU A 174 -10.12 3.81 28.64
CA GLU A 174 -10.16 4.33 27.27
C GLU A 174 -11.13 3.50 26.38
N LYS A 175 -12.41 3.40 26.79
CA LYS A 175 -13.42 2.66 26.05
C LYS A 175 -13.74 3.31 24.69
N PRO A 176 -14.13 2.49 23.67
CA PRO A 176 -14.40 1.06 23.72
C PRO A 176 -13.16 0.16 23.66
N ASP A 177 -11.96 0.75 23.48
CA ASP A 177 -10.73 0.00 23.29
C ASP A 177 -10.32 -0.74 24.57
N LYS A 178 -9.74 -1.93 24.40
CA LYS A 178 -9.35 -2.79 25.52
C LYS A 178 -7.98 -2.34 26.03
N GLU A 179 -7.88 -2.16 27.36
CA GLU A 179 -6.62 -1.89 28.03
C GLU A 179 -5.51 -2.86 27.59
N GLY A 180 -4.34 -2.31 27.25
CA GLY A 180 -3.17 -3.05 26.82
C GLY A 180 -3.09 -3.32 25.31
N THR A 181 -4.17 -3.16 24.52
CA THR A 181 -4.08 -3.25 23.06
C THR A 181 -3.35 -2.04 22.48
N ILE A 182 -2.95 -2.12 21.22
CA ILE A 182 -2.09 -1.12 20.58
C ILE A 182 -2.93 0.12 20.23
N LYS A 183 -2.64 1.25 20.88
CA LYS A 183 -3.19 2.55 20.51
C LYS A 183 -2.46 3.16 19.32
N HIS A 184 -1.14 2.99 19.30
CA HIS A 184 -0.27 3.37 18.18
C HIS A 184 1.09 2.70 18.34
N ALA A 185 1.62 2.13 17.27
CA ALA A 185 2.98 1.59 17.26
C ALA A 185 3.63 1.84 15.91
N GLY A 186 4.96 1.94 15.90
CA GLY A 186 5.76 2.00 14.69
C GLY A 186 6.50 0.70 14.46
N VAL A 187 6.58 0.26 13.20
CA VAL A 187 7.45 -0.83 12.76
C VAL A 187 8.10 -0.46 11.43
N SER A 188 9.38 -0.76 11.28
CA SER A 188 10.08 -0.66 10.00
C SER A 188 10.30 -2.05 9.45
N LEU A 189 10.01 -2.24 8.17
CA LEU A 189 10.19 -3.50 7.42
C LEU A 189 10.99 -3.18 6.16
N GLU A 190 12.17 -3.76 6.01
CA GLU A 190 13.08 -3.53 4.85
C GLU A 190 13.33 -2.03 4.58
N GLY A 191 13.43 -1.23 5.64
CA GLY A 191 13.64 0.22 5.55
C GLY A 191 12.37 1.06 5.40
N GLU A 192 11.21 0.46 5.16
CA GLU A 192 9.93 1.17 5.07
C GLU A 192 9.22 1.22 6.43
N SER A 193 8.80 2.40 6.84
CA SER A 193 8.09 2.61 8.10
C SER A 193 6.59 2.38 7.94
N PHE A 194 5.99 1.70 8.90
CA PHE A 194 4.55 1.49 9.04
C PHE A 194 4.11 1.93 10.44
N ALA A 195 2.92 2.51 10.52
CA ALA A 195 2.21 2.67 11.78
C ALA A 195 1.15 1.57 11.91
N VAL A 196 0.90 1.13 13.14
CA VAL A 196 -0.04 0.03 13.41
C VAL A 196 -0.88 0.38 14.63
N MET A 197 -2.19 0.13 14.57
CA MET A 197 -3.10 0.39 15.68
C MET A 197 -4.26 -0.61 15.72
N ASP A 198 -4.82 -0.81 16.90
CA ASP A 198 -6.11 -1.47 17.10
C ASP A 198 -7.22 -0.42 17.23
N SER A 199 -8.44 -0.77 16.84
CA SER A 199 -9.64 0.01 17.16
C SER A 199 -10.84 -0.91 17.41
N ALA A 200 -11.39 -0.84 18.60
CA ALA A 200 -12.59 -1.59 19.01
C ALA A 200 -13.89 -0.83 18.70
N ARG A 201 -13.81 0.31 18.03
CA ARG A 201 -15.01 1.02 17.55
C ARG A 201 -15.75 0.17 16.52
N ALA A 202 -17.05 0.36 16.41
CA ALA A 202 -17.84 -0.29 15.39
C ALA A 202 -17.46 0.29 14.01
N HIS A 203 -16.70 -0.49 13.24
CA HIS A 203 -16.34 -0.19 11.88
C HIS A 203 -17.04 -1.18 10.94
N ASN A 204 -17.48 -0.72 9.77
CA ASN A 204 -18.10 -1.53 8.72
C ASN A 204 -17.12 -1.93 7.62
N PHE A 205 -15.83 -1.91 7.92
CA PHE A 205 -14.75 -2.22 6.99
C PHE A 205 -13.65 -3.05 7.67
N THR A 206 -12.81 -3.66 6.87
CA THR A 206 -11.57 -4.34 7.27
C THR A 206 -10.54 -4.17 6.16
N PHE A 207 -9.37 -4.80 6.28
CA PHE A 207 -8.40 -4.89 5.18
C PHE A 207 -9.03 -5.56 3.95
N ASN A 208 -8.66 -5.09 2.79
CA ASN A 208 -9.01 -5.70 1.51
C ASN A 208 -7.91 -5.44 0.47
N GLU A 209 -8.12 -5.90 -0.76
CA GLU A 209 -7.13 -5.84 -1.82
C GLU A 209 -6.99 -4.46 -2.50
N ALA A 210 -7.85 -3.47 -2.16
CA ALA A 210 -7.74 -2.13 -2.73
C ALA A 210 -6.39 -1.47 -2.42
N ILE A 211 -5.81 -1.79 -1.25
CA ILE A 211 -4.45 -1.41 -0.89
C ILE A 211 -3.67 -2.67 -0.57
N SER A 212 -2.53 -2.85 -1.22
CA SER A 212 -1.60 -3.93 -0.96
C SER A 212 -0.17 -3.41 -0.92
N PHE A 213 0.73 -4.22 -0.37
CA PHE A 213 2.16 -3.90 -0.30
C PHE A 213 2.94 -4.88 -1.17
N MET A 214 3.64 -4.33 -2.17
CA MET A 214 4.45 -5.11 -3.10
C MET A 214 5.83 -5.34 -2.49
N VAL A 215 6.21 -6.59 -2.28
CA VAL A 215 7.56 -6.99 -1.86
C VAL A 215 8.35 -7.35 -3.11
N HIS A 216 9.40 -6.57 -3.38
CA HIS A 216 10.25 -6.78 -4.55
C HIS A 216 11.31 -7.84 -4.27
N CYS A 217 11.37 -8.86 -5.11
CA CYS A 217 12.26 -10.02 -4.97
C CYS A 217 13.20 -10.14 -6.17
N ASP A 218 14.50 -10.26 -5.92
CA ASP A 218 15.51 -10.41 -6.98
C ASP A 218 15.64 -11.87 -7.43
N THR A 219 15.31 -12.83 -6.57
CA THR A 219 15.47 -14.25 -6.83
C THR A 219 14.21 -15.07 -6.57
N GLN A 220 14.15 -16.28 -7.14
CA GLN A 220 13.04 -17.20 -6.93
C GLN A 220 12.97 -17.65 -5.47
N GLU A 221 14.10 -17.81 -4.80
CA GLU A 221 14.18 -18.22 -3.40
C GLU A 221 13.54 -17.17 -2.48
N GLN A 222 13.71 -15.86 -2.79
CA GLN A 222 13.04 -14.78 -2.05
C GLN A 222 11.52 -14.83 -2.27
N ILE A 223 11.07 -15.03 -3.52
CA ILE A 223 9.64 -15.20 -3.82
C ILE A 223 9.07 -16.38 -3.04
N ASP A 224 9.73 -17.53 -3.08
CA ASP A 224 9.30 -18.75 -2.39
C ASP A 224 9.26 -18.55 -0.87
N TYR A 225 10.26 -17.86 -0.31
CA TYR A 225 10.32 -17.51 1.09
C TYR A 225 9.13 -16.66 1.54
N PHE A 226 8.96 -15.45 0.94
CA PHE A 226 7.87 -14.56 1.33
C PHE A 226 6.50 -15.17 1.09
N TRP A 227 6.32 -15.88 -0.03
CA TRP A 227 5.08 -16.60 -0.30
C TRP A 227 4.75 -17.61 0.78
N SER A 228 5.72 -18.43 1.18
CA SER A 228 5.53 -19.46 2.21
C SER A 228 5.24 -18.90 3.60
N LYS A 229 5.69 -17.66 3.88
CA LYS A 229 5.52 -17.00 5.18
C LYS A 229 4.25 -16.18 5.27
N LEU A 230 3.87 -15.51 4.19
CA LEU A 230 2.78 -14.53 4.19
C LEU A 230 1.46 -15.13 3.71
N SER A 231 1.46 -16.09 2.77
CA SER A 231 0.20 -16.63 2.25
C SER A 231 -0.56 -17.44 3.29
N ALA A 232 -1.80 -17.01 3.57
CA ALA A 232 -2.70 -17.68 4.52
C ALA A 232 -4.09 -17.98 3.93
N ASP A 233 -4.44 -17.36 2.79
CA ASP A 233 -5.71 -17.56 2.10
C ASP A 233 -5.48 -17.96 0.63
N PRO A 234 -5.56 -19.26 0.30
CA PRO A 234 -5.35 -19.74 -1.06
C PRO A 234 -6.36 -19.18 -2.09
N THR A 235 -7.50 -18.64 -1.65
CA THR A 235 -8.52 -18.06 -2.56
C THR A 235 -8.13 -16.65 -3.03
N ALA A 236 -7.24 -15.98 -2.30
CA ALA A 236 -6.69 -14.68 -2.66
C ALA A 236 -5.43 -14.76 -3.53
N GLU A 237 -4.94 -15.97 -3.83
CA GLU A 237 -3.70 -16.16 -4.57
C GLU A 237 -3.89 -16.02 -6.08
N GLN A 238 -3.39 -14.92 -6.66
CA GLN A 238 -3.42 -14.70 -8.11
C GLN A 238 -2.38 -13.65 -8.52
N CYS A 239 -1.59 -13.90 -9.57
CA CYS A 239 -0.64 -12.92 -10.15
C CYS A 239 0.29 -12.27 -9.10
N GLY A 240 0.85 -13.07 -8.21
CA GLY A 240 1.71 -12.58 -7.13
C GLY A 240 0.97 -12.06 -5.89
N TRP A 241 -0.35 -11.88 -5.97
CA TRP A 241 -1.20 -11.47 -4.85
C TRP A 241 -1.42 -12.61 -3.86
N LEU A 242 -1.48 -12.24 -2.59
CA LEU A 242 -1.85 -13.12 -1.48
C LEU A 242 -2.43 -12.31 -0.32
N LYS A 243 -3.11 -12.97 0.60
CA LYS A 243 -3.50 -12.41 1.91
C LYS A 243 -2.78 -13.12 3.03
N ASP A 244 -2.34 -12.33 4.01
CA ASP A 244 -1.80 -12.90 5.25
C ASP A 244 -2.91 -13.29 6.24
N LYS A 245 -2.51 -13.89 7.36
CA LYS A 245 -3.43 -14.36 8.41
C LYS A 245 -4.25 -13.25 9.09
N PHE A 246 -3.93 -11.98 8.85
CA PHE A 246 -4.68 -10.82 9.34
C PHE A 246 -5.61 -10.24 8.26
N GLY A 247 -5.56 -10.77 7.03
CA GLY A 247 -6.31 -10.30 5.89
C GLY A 247 -5.67 -9.12 5.16
N LEU A 248 -4.45 -8.72 5.55
CA LEU A 248 -3.70 -7.70 4.82
C LEU A 248 -3.22 -8.27 3.48
N SER A 249 -3.36 -7.48 2.43
CA SER A 249 -3.02 -7.89 1.07
C SER A 249 -1.58 -7.55 0.73
N TRP A 250 -0.86 -8.52 0.18
CA TRP A 250 0.53 -8.40 -0.27
C TRP A 250 0.65 -8.83 -1.72
N GLN A 251 1.68 -8.34 -2.38
CA GLN A 251 2.11 -8.84 -3.69
C GLN A 251 3.58 -9.22 -3.62
N ILE A 252 3.93 -10.44 -4.02
CA ILE A 252 5.31 -10.91 -4.07
C ILE A 252 5.75 -10.88 -5.53
N VAL A 253 6.54 -9.87 -5.89
CA VAL A 253 6.83 -9.56 -7.29
C VAL A 253 8.34 -9.61 -7.60
N PRO A 254 8.73 -10.24 -8.72
CA PRO A 254 10.13 -10.22 -9.13
C PRO A 254 10.53 -8.84 -9.69
N THR A 255 11.68 -8.32 -9.28
CA THR A 255 12.23 -7.03 -9.76
C THR A 255 12.37 -6.97 -11.28
N VAL A 256 12.64 -8.10 -11.93
CA VAL A 256 12.74 -8.20 -13.39
C VAL A 256 11.42 -7.83 -14.12
N MET A 257 10.28 -7.86 -13.44
CA MET A 257 9.00 -7.44 -14.03
C MET A 257 8.97 -5.95 -14.34
N ASP A 258 9.64 -5.11 -13.58
CA ASP A 258 9.68 -3.66 -13.85
C ASP A 258 10.32 -3.36 -15.22
N GLU A 259 11.39 -4.07 -15.55
CA GLU A 259 12.01 -3.99 -16.90
C GLU A 259 11.06 -4.52 -17.98
N MET A 260 10.49 -5.71 -17.76
CA MET A 260 9.59 -6.36 -18.73
C MET A 260 8.33 -5.55 -19.02
N LEU A 261 7.72 -4.93 -17.99
CA LEU A 261 6.50 -4.13 -18.12
C LEU A 261 6.78 -2.72 -18.66
N SER A 262 8.04 -2.27 -18.65
CA SER A 262 8.48 -0.99 -19.23
C SER A 262 8.97 -1.12 -20.66
N ASP A 263 9.04 -2.32 -21.24
CA ASP A 263 9.49 -2.54 -22.63
C ASP A 263 8.48 -1.94 -23.62
N LYS A 264 8.98 -1.26 -24.64
CA LYS A 264 8.18 -0.65 -25.71
C LYS A 264 7.67 -1.70 -26.73
N ASP A 265 8.24 -2.89 -26.75
CA ASP A 265 7.80 -4.00 -27.61
C ASP A 265 6.51 -4.60 -27.09
N GLN A 266 5.39 -4.20 -27.69
CA GLN A 266 4.05 -4.65 -27.34
C GLN A 266 3.88 -6.18 -27.46
N SER A 267 4.67 -6.83 -28.32
CA SER A 267 4.64 -8.29 -28.47
C SER A 267 5.25 -8.99 -27.26
N LYS A 268 6.37 -8.46 -26.74
CA LYS A 268 6.98 -8.97 -25.50
C LYS A 268 6.05 -8.73 -24.31
N LEU A 269 5.51 -7.51 -24.20
CA LEU A 269 4.57 -7.14 -23.14
C LEU A 269 3.34 -8.06 -23.12
N ALA A 270 2.76 -8.34 -24.29
CA ALA A 270 1.61 -9.24 -24.41
C ALA A 270 1.94 -10.66 -23.94
N ARG A 271 3.11 -11.22 -24.33
CA ARG A 271 3.51 -12.58 -23.90
C ARG A 271 3.77 -12.66 -22.40
N VAL A 272 4.44 -11.68 -21.83
CA VAL A 272 4.68 -11.62 -20.38
C VAL A 272 3.35 -11.49 -19.65
N THR A 273 2.45 -10.65 -20.13
CA THR A 273 1.10 -10.48 -19.55
C THR A 273 0.33 -11.80 -19.58
N GLU A 274 0.29 -12.49 -20.72
CA GLU A 274 -0.37 -13.80 -20.81
C GLU A 274 0.26 -14.84 -19.88
N ALA A 275 1.59 -14.81 -19.72
CA ALA A 275 2.28 -15.74 -18.84
C ALA A 275 1.96 -15.48 -17.38
N PHE A 276 2.07 -14.23 -16.89
CA PHE A 276 1.85 -13.95 -15.48
C PHE A 276 0.38 -14.08 -15.05
N LEU A 277 -0.58 -13.78 -15.92
CA LEU A 277 -2.01 -13.95 -15.63
C LEU A 277 -2.41 -15.40 -15.33
N LYS A 278 -1.61 -16.38 -15.76
CA LYS A 278 -1.82 -17.82 -15.47
C LYS A 278 -1.13 -18.28 -14.19
N MET A 279 -0.36 -17.40 -13.54
CA MET A 279 0.40 -17.73 -12.34
C MET A 279 -0.37 -17.31 -11.08
N ARG A 280 -0.25 -18.10 -10.01
CA ARG A 280 -0.56 -17.65 -8.66
C ARG A 280 0.70 -16.99 -8.09
N LYS A 281 1.68 -17.78 -7.71
CA LYS A 281 3.03 -17.35 -7.35
C LYS A 281 3.86 -17.18 -8.61
N PHE A 282 4.62 -16.10 -8.70
CA PHE A 282 5.48 -15.85 -9.87
C PHE A 282 6.64 -16.86 -9.96
N ASP A 283 6.93 -17.24 -11.21
CA ASP A 283 8.07 -18.08 -11.62
C ASP A 283 8.96 -17.24 -12.56
N ILE A 284 10.11 -16.82 -12.05
CA ILE A 284 11.04 -15.94 -12.79
C ILE A 284 11.51 -16.59 -14.08
N ALA A 285 11.74 -17.92 -14.09
CA ALA A 285 12.22 -18.62 -15.29
C ALA A 285 11.15 -18.57 -16.41
N LYS A 286 9.88 -18.82 -16.07
CA LYS A 286 8.78 -18.75 -17.02
C LYS A 286 8.53 -17.32 -17.53
N LEU A 287 8.68 -16.31 -16.66
CA LEU A 287 8.57 -14.91 -17.09
C LEU A 287 9.68 -14.55 -18.08
N LYS A 288 10.93 -14.94 -17.80
CA LYS A 288 12.08 -14.73 -18.71
C LYS A 288 11.92 -15.48 -20.02
N GLU A 289 11.40 -16.71 -19.98
CA GLU A 289 11.09 -17.48 -21.19
C GLU A 289 10.06 -16.76 -22.05
N ALA A 290 8.92 -16.33 -21.47
CA ALA A 290 7.88 -15.60 -22.19
C ALA A 290 8.38 -14.28 -22.78
N TYR A 291 9.26 -13.58 -22.08
CA TYR A 291 9.87 -12.33 -22.53
C TYR A 291 10.84 -12.55 -23.69
N GLY A 292 11.66 -13.62 -23.64
CA GLY A 292 12.71 -13.94 -24.64
C GLY A 292 12.22 -14.64 -25.91
N GLN A 293 11.01 -15.22 -25.94
CA GLN A 293 10.48 -15.94 -27.10
C GLN A 293 10.32 -15.00 -28.30
N ALA A 294 10.95 -15.32 -29.45
CA ALA A 294 10.61 -14.71 -30.72
C ALA A 294 9.23 -15.23 -31.19
N ARG A 295 8.39 -14.39 -31.83
CA ARG A 295 7.19 -14.88 -32.50
C ARG A 295 7.61 -15.97 -33.49
N SER A 296 7.12 -17.19 -33.32
CA SER A 296 7.09 -18.14 -34.43
C SER A 296 6.26 -17.48 -35.53
N ALA A 297 6.89 -17.17 -36.65
CA ALA A 297 6.18 -16.71 -37.83
C ALA A 297 5.18 -17.82 -38.22
N ALA A 298 3.90 -17.55 -38.04
CA ALA A 298 2.82 -18.38 -38.55
C ALA A 298 2.48 -17.95 -39.98
#